data_08fcaa3a88564cc08630ffb4c787f5d1
#
_entry.id   08fcaa3a88564cc08630ffb4c787f5d1
#
_cell.length_a   1.000
_cell.length_b   1.000
_cell.length_c   1.000
_cell.angle_alpha   90.00
_cell.angle_beta   90.00
_cell.angle_gamma   90.00
#
_symmetry.space_group_name_H-M   'P 1'
#
loop_
_entity.id
_entity.type
_entity.pdbx_description
1 polymer ?
#
loop_
_entity_poly.entity_id
_entity_poly.type
_entity_poly.pdbx_seq_one_letter_code
_entity_poly.pdbx_strand_id
1 'polypeptide(L)'
;YIVGTPFGKEFAKKIVVDLKEAIITKENKISYINRKIDKNPQITIVGESIMSESLAYAISTEKNKTVNVISSLETDEKLLLKGDKIAMFEDDIEKCLKNSKTIIADPLFRPICPLDSNFISLPHEAFSGRIYRDEIPNIINKSL
;
A
#
# COMPACT_ATOMS: atom_id res chain seq x y z
N TYR A 1 -3.86 -8.47 -18.49
CA TYR A 1 -4.11 -7.45 -17.45
C TYR A 1 -2.83 -7.13 -16.70
N ILE A 2 -2.71 -5.87 -16.26
CA ILE A 2 -1.68 -5.42 -15.31
C ILE A 2 -2.40 -5.01 -14.01
N VAL A 3 -1.90 -5.50 -12.87
CA VAL A 3 -2.38 -5.12 -11.54
C VAL A 3 -1.32 -4.25 -10.87
N GLY A 4 -1.68 -3.02 -10.52
CA GLY A 4 -0.84 -2.04 -9.87
C GLY A 4 -1.22 -0.61 -10.23
N THR A 5 -1.03 0.32 -9.30
CA THR A 5 -1.25 1.77 -9.48
C THR A 5 0.10 2.46 -9.61
N PRO A 6 0.35 3.32 -10.62
CA PRO A 6 1.67 3.88 -10.93
C PRO A 6 2.11 4.95 -9.92
N PHE A 7 2.13 4.61 -8.65
CA PHE A 7 2.63 5.47 -7.57
C PHE A 7 4.15 5.56 -7.62
N GLY A 8 4.66 6.74 -7.34
CA GLY A 8 6.08 6.98 -7.45
C GLY A 8 6.60 6.97 -8.89
N LYS A 9 7.79 7.45 -9.08
CA LYS A 9 8.39 7.57 -10.41
C LYS A 9 8.94 6.24 -10.92
N GLU A 10 9.61 5.50 -10.06
CA GLU A 10 10.27 4.26 -10.48
C GLU A 10 9.25 3.13 -10.69
N PHE A 11 8.22 3.06 -9.86
CA PHE A 11 7.18 2.07 -10.05
C PHE A 11 6.32 2.36 -11.29
N ALA A 12 6.04 3.63 -11.60
CA ALA A 12 5.37 4.01 -12.83
C ALA A 12 6.14 3.54 -14.08
N LYS A 13 7.47 3.69 -14.10
CA LYS A 13 8.32 3.15 -15.19
C LYS A 13 8.23 1.63 -15.28
N LYS A 14 8.26 0.94 -14.14
CA LYS A 14 8.14 -0.52 -14.10
C LYS A 14 6.81 -1.00 -14.68
N ILE A 15 5.69 -0.35 -14.34
CA ILE A 15 4.37 -0.69 -14.88
C ILE A 15 4.36 -0.59 -16.42
N VAL A 16 5.02 0.40 -17.01
CA VAL A 16 5.13 0.54 -18.46
C VAL A 16 5.91 -0.64 -19.08
N VAL A 17 6.97 -1.09 -18.41
CA VAL A 17 7.75 -2.26 -18.86
C VAL A 17 6.90 -3.53 -18.77
N ASP A 18 6.24 -3.75 -17.62
CA ASP A 18 5.38 -4.92 -17.40
C ASP A 18 4.21 -4.95 -18.38
N LEU A 19 3.65 -3.79 -18.72
CA LEU A 19 2.57 -3.68 -19.72
C LEU A 19 3.05 -4.12 -21.11
N LYS A 20 4.22 -3.65 -21.55
CA LYS A 20 4.81 -4.07 -22.83
C LYS A 20 5.04 -5.57 -22.87
N GLU A 21 5.58 -6.13 -21.79
CA GLU A 21 5.82 -7.57 -21.69
C GLU A 21 4.51 -8.36 -21.68
N ALA A 22 3.50 -7.93 -20.93
CA ALA A 22 2.18 -8.57 -20.92
C ALA A 22 1.48 -8.56 -22.28
N ILE A 23 1.67 -7.51 -23.08
CA ILE A 23 1.16 -7.45 -24.47
C ILE A 23 1.84 -8.50 -25.35
N ILE A 24 3.15 -8.69 -25.20
CA ILE A 24 3.94 -9.65 -25.98
C ILE A 24 3.63 -11.09 -25.55
N THR A 25 3.66 -11.35 -24.25
CA THR A 25 3.49 -12.72 -23.70
C THR A 25 2.02 -13.12 -23.59
N LYS A 26 1.08 -12.17 -23.62
CA LYS A 26 -0.35 -12.35 -23.34
C LYS A 26 -0.66 -12.89 -21.93
N GLU A 27 0.25 -12.66 -20.99
CA GLU A 27 0.12 -13.09 -19.60
C GLU A 27 -0.30 -11.92 -18.70
N ASN A 28 -1.08 -12.25 -17.66
CA ASN A 28 -1.44 -11.27 -16.63
C ASN A 28 -0.25 -11.06 -15.68
N LYS A 29 -0.05 -9.82 -15.21
CA LYS A 29 1.04 -9.48 -14.31
C LYS A 29 0.56 -8.67 -13.11
N ILE A 30 1.13 -8.97 -11.95
CA ILE A 30 1.04 -8.15 -10.74
C ILE A 30 2.38 -7.44 -10.59
N SER A 31 2.40 -6.12 -10.79
CA SER A 31 3.65 -5.36 -10.95
C SER A 31 4.44 -5.15 -9.65
N TYR A 32 3.81 -5.28 -8.48
CA TYR A 32 4.44 -5.02 -7.16
C TYR A 32 4.99 -6.27 -6.45
N ILE A 33 4.98 -7.46 -7.09
CA ILE A 33 5.28 -8.76 -6.44
C ILE A 33 6.67 -8.83 -5.77
N ASN A 34 7.67 -8.11 -6.26
CA ASN A 34 9.07 -8.25 -5.80
C ASN A 34 9.48 -7.22 -4.72
N ARG A 35 8.55 -6.77 -3.90
CA ARG A 35 8.84 -5.89 -2.77
C ARG A 35 9.56 -6.64 -1.64
N LYS A 36 10.52 -5.98 -0.98
CA LYS A 36 11.16 -6.51 0.22
C LYS A 36 10.20 -6.44 1.41
N ILE A 37 10.01 -7.58 2.07
CA ILE A 37 9.18 -7.72 3.28
C ILE A 37 10.10 -8.03 4.47
N ASP A 38 9.77 -7.49 5.63
CA ASP A 38 10.46 -7.74 6.89
C ASP A 38 9.44 -8.14 7.97
N LYS A 39 9.89 -8.91 8.96
CA LYS A 39 9.06 -9.24 10.15
C LYS A 39 8.80 -8.01 11.03
N ASN A 40 9.74 -7.05 11.03
CA ASN A 40 9.64 -5.79 11.75
C ASN A 40 9.72 -4.63 10.74
N PRO A 41 8.64 -4.31 10.03
CA PRO A 41 8.64 -3.30 9.00
C PRO A 41 8.92 -1.91 9.59
N GLN A 42 9.61 -1.08 8.81
CA GLN A 42 9.82 0.33 9.16
C GLN A 42 8.53 1.14 8.97
N ILE A 43 7.69 0.71 8.02
CA ILE A 43 6.42 1.37 7.68
C ILE A 43 5.34 0.29 7.55
N THR A 44 4.15 0.57 8.06
CA THR A 44 2.95 -0.24 7.85
C THR A 44 1.92 0.61 7.11
N ILE A 45 1.36 0.09 6.02
CA ILE A 45 0.28 0.75 5.28
C ILE A 45 -1.02 0.00 5.56
N VAL A 46 -2.08 0.74 5.90
CA VAL A 46 -3.43 0.19 6.08
C VAL A 46 -4.34 0.78 5.01
N GLY A 47 -4.99 -0.08 4.21
CA GLY A 47 -5.90 0.39 3.17
C GLY A 47 -6.39 -0.69 2.23
N GLU A 48 -6.82 -0.30 1.03
CA GLU A 48 -7.19 -1.21 -0.05
C GLU A 48 -5.94 -1.90 -0.60
N SER A 49 -6.06 -3.18 -0.97
CA SER A 49 -4.92 -4.04 -1.31
C SER A 49 -4.05 -3.52 -2.45
N ILE A 50 -4.63 -3.25 -3.62
CA ILE A 50 -3.85 -2.93 -4.83
C ILE A 50 -3.13 -1.58 -4.69
N MET A 51 -3.82 -0.57 -4.14
CA MET A 51 -3.22 0.74 -3.91
C MET A 51 -2.14 0.66 -2.82
N SER A 52 -2.42 -0.03 -1.71
CA SER A 52 -1.47 -0.17 -0.60
C SER A 52 -0.21 -0.95 -1.00
N GLU A 53 -0.36 -2.04 -1.74
CA GLU A 53 0.78 -2.80 -2.28
C GLU A 53 1.59 -1.98 -3.29
N SER A 54 0.93 -1.23 -4.14
CA SER A 54 1.58 -0.35 -5.12
C SER A 54 2.39 0.75 -4.43
N LEU A 55 1.82 1.38 -3.40
CA LEU A 55 2.50 2.39 -2.60
C LEU A 55 3.67 1.78 -1.81
N ALA A 56 3.45 0.61 -1.21
CA ALA A 56 4.50 -0.11 -0.49
C ALA A 56 5.69 -0.45 -1.40
N TYR A 57 5.42 -0.91 -2.64
CA TYR A 57 6.45 -1.15 -3.63
C TYR A 57 7.21 0.13 -3.98
N ALA A 58 6.50 1.23 -4.25
CA ALA A 58 7.09 2.51 -4.60
C ALA A 58 7.99 3.05 -3.49
N ILE A 59 7.52 3.05 -2.23
CA ILE A 59 8.30 3.47 -1.06
C ILE A 59 9.53 2.57 -0.88
N SER A 60 9.34 1.25 -0.98
CA SER A 60 10.44 0.29 -0.80
C SER A 60 11.55 0.49 -1.83
N THR A 61 11.17 0.81 -3.07
CA THR A 61 12.13 1.02 -4.17
C THR A 61 12.79 2.40 -4.10
N GLU A 62 12.02 3.47 -3.87
CA GLU A 62 12.55 4.84 -3.92
C GLU A 62 13.24 5.27 -2.61
N LYS A 63 12.79 4.75 -1.46
CA LYS A 63 13.33 5.11 -0.13
C LYS A 63 14.16 4.00 0.51
N ASN A 64 14.25 2.82 -0.12
CA ASN A 64 14.92 1.64 0.43
C ASN A 64 14.41 1.28 1.86
N LYS A 65 13.10 1.37 2.06
CA LYS A 65 12.44 1.06 3.34
C LYS A 65 11.72 -0.29 3.26
N THR A 66 11.64 -0.98 4.40
CA THR A 66 10.79 -2.16 4.53
C THR A 66 9.37 -1.71 4.87
N VAL A 67 8.41 -2.21 4.09
CA VAL A 67 7.01 -1.81 4.18
C VAL A 67 6.14 -3.04 4.20
N ASN A 68 5.20 -3.16 5.13
CA ASN A 68 4.17 -4.18 5.13
C ASN A 68 2.79 -3.56 4.93
N VAL A 69 1.87 -4.37 4.42
CA VAL A 69 0.51 -3.97 4.12
C VAL A 69 -0.48 -4.73 5.00
N ILE A 70 -1.49 -4.02 5.48
CA ILE A 70 -2.70 -4.58 6.08
C ILE A 70 -3.86 -4.17 5.18
N SER A 71 -4.42 -5.13 4.45
CA SER A 71 -5.64 -4.89 3.67
C SER A 71 -6.83 -4.83 4.62
N SER A 72 -7.50 -3.69 4.65
CA SER A 72 -8.68 -3.45 5.48
C SER A 72 -9.99 -3.73 4.75
N LEU A 73 -9.92 -4.17 3.52
CA LEU A 73 -11.06 -4.60 2.71
C LEU A 73 -10.89 -6.05 2.30
N GLU A 74 -12.03 -6.69 1.96
CA GLU A 74 -12.03 -8.02 1.37
C GLU A 74 -11.19 -8.02 0.09
N THR A 75 -10.28 -8.98 -0.02
CA THR A 75 -9.37 -9.08 -1.16
C THR A 75 -8.98 -10.54 -1.43
N ASP A 76 -8.60 -10.84 -2.67
CA ASP A 76 -7.98 -12.14 -3.01
C ASP A 76 -6.56 -12.18 -2.43
N GLU A 77 -6.23 -13.22 -1.67
CA GLU A 77 -4.91 -13.44 -1.08
C GLU A 77 -3.77 -13.41 -2.12
N LYS A 78 -4.08 -13.72 -3.38
CA LYS A 78 -3.12 -13.64 -4.49
C LYS A 78 -2.64 -12.23 -4.80
N LEU A 79 -3.38 -11.22 -4.35
CA LEU A 79 -3.03 -9.81 -4.51
C LEU A 79 -2.12 -9.29 -3.40
N LEU A 80 -1.87 -10.08 -2.35
CA LEU A 80 -1.01 -9.72 -1.23
C LEU A 80 0.31 -10.50 -1.30
N LEU A 81 1.38 -9.87 -0.82
CA LEU A 81 2.65 -10.56 -0.67
C LEU A 81 2.65 -11.40 0.61
N LYS A 82 3.47 -12.46 0.61
CA LYS A 82 3.62 -13.32 1.79
C LYS A 82 4.20 -12.50 2.96
N GLY A 83 3.39 -12.32 3.99
CA GLY A 83 3.75 -11.52 5.19
C GLY A 83 2.85 -10.30 5.38
N ASP A 84 2.16 -9.87 4.34
CA ASP A 84 1.08 -8.90 4.46
C ASP A 84 -0.20 -9.57 5.00
N LYS A 85 -1.15 -8.81 5.47
CA LYS A 85 -2.30 -9.32 6.21
C LYS A 85 -3.62 -8.79 5.66
N ILE A 86 -4.68 -9.56 5.85
CA ILE A 86 -6.07 -9.10 5.71
C ILE A 86 -6.62 -8.92 7.12
N ALA A 87 -7.15 -7.74 7.42
CA ALA A 87 -7.82 -7.44 8.68
C ALA A 87 -8.94 -6.43 8.41
N MET A 88 -10.19 -6.92 8.41
CA MET A 88 -11.37 -6.12 8.07
C MET A 88 -12.04 -5.46 9.29
N PHE A 89 -11.73 -5.93 10.49
CA PHE A 89 -12.28 -5.39 11.72
C PHE A 89 -11.25 -4.51 12.44
N GLU A 90 -11.71 -3.43 13.05
CA GLU A 90 -10.85 -2.47 13.76
C GLU A 90 -9.97 -3.14 14.83
N ASP A 91 -10.56 -4.05 15.62
CA ASP A 91 -9.84 -4.81 16.67
C ASP A 91 -8.67 -5.63 16.10
N ASP A 92 -8.80 -6.17 14.90
CA ASP A 92 -7.77 -6.98 14.27
C ASP A 92 -6.71 -6.10 13.61
N ILE A 93 -7.11 -4.97 13.05
CA ILE A 93 -6.18 -3.94 12.55
C ILE A 93 -5.36 -3.39 13.72
N GLU A 94 -5.99 -3.02 14.83
CA GLU A 94 -5.32 -2.53 16.04
C GLU A 94 -4.26 -3.53 16.54
N LYS A 95 -4.62 -4.82 16.66
CA LYS A 95 -3.66 -5.88 17.04
C LYS A 95 -2.47 -5.95 16.09
N CYS A 96 -2.71 -5.80 14.78
CA CYS A 96 -1.65 -5.81 13.77
C CYS A 96 -0.73 -4.59 13.88
N LEU A 97 -1.25 -3.44 14.27
CA LEU A 97 -0.53 -2.16 14.38
C LEU A 97 0.26 -1.99 15.68
N LYS A 98 0.05 -2.83 16.69
CA LYS A 98 0.56 -2.67 18.06
C LYS A 98 2.06 -2.32 18.16
N ASN A 99 2.88 -2.80 17.23
CA ASN A 99 4.33 -2.57 17.21
C ASN A 99 4.77 -1.69 16.01
N SER A 100 3.83 -1.09 15.29
CA SER A 100 4.13 -0.29 14.11
C SER A 100 4.61 1.11 14.52
N LYS A 101 5.80 1.50 14.04
CA LYS A 101 6.40 2.81 14.36
C LYS A 101 5.93 3.92 13.42
N THR A 102 5.83 3.63 12.14
CA THR A 102 5.30 4.55 11.13
C THR A 102 4.12 3.89 10.44
N ILE A 103 3.00 4.57 10.40
CA ILE A 103 1.75 4.07 9.84
C ILE A 103 1.28 5.05 8.77
N ILE A 104 1.00 4.55 7.56
CA ILE A 104 0.35 5.30 6.49
C ILE A 104 -1.05 4.72 6.34
N ALA A 105 -2.07 5.53 6.59
CA ALA A 105 -3.45 5.07 6.54
C ALA A 105 -4.43 6.23 6.32
N ASP A 106 -5.67 5.89 5.96
CA ASP A 106 -6.76 6.85 5.96
C ASP A 106 -6.97 7.45 7.37
N PRO A 107 -7.32 8.73 7.49
CA PRO A 107 -7.56 9.40 8.78
C PRO A 107 -8.52 8.65 9.71
N LEU A 108 -9.47 7.89 9.19
CA LEU A 108 -10.42 7.09 9.97
C LEU A 108 -9.74 6.01 10.83
N PHE A 109 -8.54 5.56 10.45
CA PHE A 109 -7.79 4.58 11.24
C PHE A 109 -6.96 5.20 12.37
N ARG A 110 -6.84 6.53 12.44
CA ARG A 110 -6.03 7.20 13.48
C ARG A 110 -6.39 6.80 14.92
N PRO A 111 -7.68 6.66 15.30
CA PRO A 111 -8.07 6.30 16.66
C PRO A 111 -7.55 4.95 17.15
N ILE A 112 -7.33 3.99 16.24
CA ILE A 112 -6.86 2.64 16.58
C ILE A 112 -5.34 2.46 16.42
N CYS A 113 -4.63 3.52 16.04
CA CYS A 113 -3.17 3.49 15.92
C CYS A 113 -2.50 3.73 17.30
N PRO A 114 -1.32 3.14 17.57
CA PRO A 114 -0.54 3.45 18.75
C PRO A 114 -0.28 4.96 18.88
N LEU A 115 -0.42 5.50 20.09
CA LEU A 115 -0.29 6.95 20.35
C LEU A 115 1.11 7.50 20.02
N ASP A 116 2.13 6.68 20.18
CA ASP A 116 3.54 6.97 19.91
C ASP A 116 3.96 6.71 18.47
N SER A 117 3.04 6.23 17.62
CA SER A 117 3.33 6.00 16.22
C SER A 117 3.38 7.31 15.42
N ASN A 118 4.31 7.38 14.46
CA ASN A 118 4.30 8.41 13.43
C ASN A 118 3.21 8.10 12.41
N PHE A 119 2.08 8.78 12.50
CA PHE A 119 0.94 8.60 11.62
C PHE A 119 1.01 9.56 10.43
N ILE A 120 1.00 9.01 9.22
CA ILE A 120 0.95 9.74 7.97
C ILE A 120 -0.44 9.56 7.38
N SER A 121 -1.22 10.64 7.35
CA SER A 121 -2.57 10.63 6.79
C SER A 121 -2.52 10.45 5.27
N LEU A 122 -3.23 9.46 4.78
CA LEU A 122 -3.45 9.21 3.35
C LEU A 122 -4.94 8.94 3.12
N PRO A 123 -5.76 9.98 2.92
CA PRO A 123 -7.18 9.80 2.65
C PRO A 123 -7.42 8.96 1.40
N HIS A 124 -8.44 8.10 1.44
CA HIS A 124 -8.79 7.22 0.34
C HIS A 124 -10.28 7.29 0.06
N GLU A 125 -10.66 7.30 -1.23
CA GLU A 125 -12.06 7.43 -1.67
C GLU A 125 -12.99 6.37 -1.06
N ALA A 126 -12.51 5.14 -0.83
CA ALA A 126 -13.31 4.07 -0.24
C ALA A 126 -13.60 4.25 1.27
N PHE A 127 -12.91 5.14 1.96
CA PHE A 127 -13.03 5.35 3.40
C PHE A 127 -13.51 6.78 3.70
N SER A 128 -12.61 7.73 3.82
CA SER A 128 -12.90 9.11 4.19
C SER A 128 -12.99 10.09 3.00
N GLY A 129 -12.97 9.59 1.77
CA GLY A 129 -12.86 10.40 0.56
C GLY A 129 -13.90 11.50 0.41
N ARG A 130 -15.12 11.33 0.96
CA ARG A 130 -16.12 12.40 0.95
C ARG A 130 -15.74 13.61 1.80
N ILE A 131 -14.96 13.40 2.85
CA ILE A 131 -14.57 14.45 3.81
C ILE A 131 -13.24 15.08 3.41
N TYR A 132 -12.29 14.24 2.96
CA TYR A 132 -10.89 14.64 2.73
C TYR A 132 -10.48 14.58 1.25
N ARG A 133 -11.43 14.71 0.33
CA ARG A 133 -11.16 14.55 -1.12
C ARG A 133 -10.07 15.49 -1.63
N ASP A 134 -10.10 16.72 -1.18
CA ASP A 134 -9.13 17.74 -1.59
C ASP A 134 -7.73 17.53 -0.97
N GLU A 135 -7.64 16.66 0.03
CA GLU A 135 -6.37 16.29 0.69
C GLU A 135 -5.73 15.03 0.11
N ILE A 136 -6.41 14.33 -0.81
CA ILE A 136 -5.85 13.13 -1.45
C ILE A 136 -4.67 13.55 -2.33
N PRO A 137 -3.44 13.11 -2.02
CA PRO A 137 -2.27 13.55 -2.76
C PRO A 137 -2.20 12.89 -4.13
N ASN A 138 -1.86 13.65 -5.14
CA ASN A 138 -1.51 13.08 -6.43
C ASN A 138 -0.04 12.62 -6.41
N ILE A 139 0.18 11.34 -6.19
CA ILE A 139 1.50 10.68 -6.14
C ILE A 139 1.80 9.83 -7.40
N ILE A 140 0.94 9.91 -8.42
CA ILE A 140 1.13 9.17 -9.67
C ILE A 140 2.34 9.75 -10.43
N ASN A 141 3.31 8.92 -10.75
CA ASN A 141 4.54 9.27 -11.47
C ASN A 141 5.29 10.47 -10.87
N LYS A 142 5.24 10.64 -9.56
CA LYS A 142 6.00 11.67 -8.82
C LYS A 142 7.00 11.01 -7.88
N SER A 143 8.11 11.69 -7.58
CA SER A 143 9.01 11.21 -6.51
C SER A 143 8.29 11.24 -5.17
N LEU A 144 8.38 10.16 -4.42
CA LEU A 144 7.79 10.00 -3.09
C LEU A 144 8.69 10.60 -2.00
#